data_bf889aa772ccedd30b5f428caf3d6952
#
_entry.id   bf889aa772ccedd30b5f428caf3d6952
#
_cell.length_a   1.000
_cell.length_b   1.000
_cell.length_c   1.000
_cell.angle_alpha   90.00
_cell.angle_beta   90.00
_cell.angle_gamma   90.00
#
_symmetry.space_group_name_H-M   'P 1'
#
loop_
_entity.id
_entity.type
_entity.pdbx_description
1 polymer ?
#
loop_
_entity_poly.entity_id
_entity_poly.type
_entity_poly.pdbx_seq_one_letter_code
_entity_poly.pdbx_strand_id
1 'polypeptide(L)'
;MLFLIMKKVILGATGSIGSSLAKKLVDSGEQVHLVGRDETSLSELAKNLNSTFTVCDVLEENFSEKILNDLKDEPINGLAFCVGSIDLKPLKLTKKSDFMQSFNLNLISATEVIKTLADNLKKNKGSVVLFSTVAVKQGFPNHAIVSSAKGAIEGLTLALAAEFAPNVRVNCIAPSLTNSKISNFLLKNEKVAEGIAKMHPMKRIGEGGDSASVAKFLLTDESSWITGQILGVDGGRSSVAWQFSKKQLNSNHEKFISNNFYSFVKHKFNGCGKW
;
A
#
# COMPACT_ATOMS: atom_id res chain seq x y z
N MET A 1 15.49 20.39 28.02
CA MET A 1 15.17 20.44 26.60
C MET A 1 13.84 19.68 26.41
N LEU A 2 12.72 20.38 26.28
CA LEU A 2 11.45 19.71 26.01
C LEU A 2 11.58 19.11 24.61
N PHE A 3 11.60 17.79 24.48
CA PHE A 3 11.47 17.15 23.19
C PHE A 3 10.05 17.45 22.67
N LEU A 4 9.96 18.21 21.59
CA LEU A 4 8.70 18.44 20.92
C LEU A 4 8.18 17.09 20.44
N ILE A 5 7.07 16.64 21.02
CA ILE A 5 6.49 15.36 20.62
C ILE A 5 5.81 15.56 19.26
N MET A 6 6.31 14.86 18.26
CA MET A 6 5.82 14.96 16.88
C MET A 6 4.85 13.82 16.59
N LYS A 7 3.80 14.09 15.79
CA LYS A 7 2.79 13.10 15.44
C LYS A 7 3.04 12.47 14.07
N LYS A 8 2.59 11.24 13.94
CA LYS A 8 2.47 10.54 12.64
C LYS A 8 0.99 10.41 12.29
N VAL A 9 0.60 10.97 11.15
CA VAL A 9 -0.78 10.95 10.65
C VAL A 9 -1.02 9.67 9.87
N ILE A 10 -2.08 8.92 10.19
CA ILE A 10 -2.41 7.64 9.54
C ILE A 10 -3.81 7.72 8.96
N LEU A 11 -3.92 7.84 7.63
CA LEU A 11 -5.21 7.76 6.94
C LEU A 11 -5.57 6.29 6.67
N GLY A 12 -6.86 5.97 6.81
CA GLY A 12 -7.31 4.57 6.76
C GLY A 12 -6.92 3.79 8.02
N ALA A 13 -6.87 4.47 9.16
CA ALA A 13 -6.39 3.94 10.44
C ALA A 13 -7.16 2.71 10.96
N THR A 14 -8.43 2.54 10.58
CA THR A 14 -9.26 1.37 10.97
C THR A 14 -9.11 0.18 10.04
N GLY A 15 -8.32 0.31 8.95
CA GLY A 15 -7.98 -0.80 8.05
C GLY A 15 -6.94 -1.74 8.66
N SER A 16 -6.79 -2.94 8.08
CA SER A 16 -5.87 -3.97 8.59
C SER A 16 -4.41 -3.49 8.71
N ILE A 17 -3.91 -2.75 7.71
CA ILE A 17 -2.56 -2.18 7.75
C ILE A 17 -2.52 -0.98 8.68
N GLY A 18 -3.46 -0.04 8.55
CA GLY A 18 -3.47 1.20 9.33
C GLY A 18 -3.56 0.97 10.84
N SER A 19 -4.44 0.07 11.27
CA SER A 19 -4.60 -0.25 12.71
C SER A 19 -3.37 -0.97 13.28
N SER A 20 -2.78 -1.88 12.50
CA SER A 20 -1.53 -2.55 12.88
C SER A 20 -0.36 -1.57 12.95
N LEU A 21 -0.30 -0.59 12.02
CA LEU A 21 0.72 0.47 12.01
C LEU A 21 0.57 1.40 13.22
N ALA A 22 -0.66 1.88 13.47
CA ALA A 22 -0.94 2.74 14.62
C ALA A 22 -0.49 2.10 15.93
N LYS A 23 -0.86 0.83 16.14
CA LYS A 23 -0.44 0.07 17.33
C LYS A 23 1.08 -0.04 17.41
N LYS A 24 1.76 -0.46 16.33
CA LYS A 24 3.22 -0.63 16.34
C LYS A 24 3.98 0.68 16.59
N LEU A 25 3.46 1.81 16.13
CA LEU A 25 4.04 3.13 16.38
C LEU A 25 3.87 3.51 17.84
N VAL A 26 2.67 3.39 18.40
CA VAL A 26 2.40 3.69 19.82
C VAL A 26 3.19 2.77 20.75
N ASP A 27 3.26 1.47 20.46
CA ASP A 27 4.05 0.50 21.22
C ASP A 27 5.57 0.85 21.24
N SER A 28 6.04 1.64 20.26
CA SER A 28 7.43 2.14 20.22
C SER A 28 7.61 3.57 20.75
N GLY A 29 6.58 4.13 21.40
CA GLY A 29 6.64 5.46 22.02
C GLY A 29 6.33 6.64 21.09
N GLU A 30 5.89 6.35 19.85
CA GLU A 30 5.49 7.37 18.88
C GLU A 30 4.07 7.85 19.14
N GLN A 31 3.79 9.11 18.84
CA GLN A 31 2.43 9.63 18.85
C GLN A 31 1.81 9.56 17.46
N VAL A 32 0.52 9.25 17.40
CA VAL A 32 -0.22 9.16 16.17
C VAL A 32 -1.48 10.02 16.18
N HIS A 33 -1.87 10.47 14.99
CA HIS A 33 -3.18 11.05 14.73
C HIS A 33 -3.89 10.15 13.70
N LEU A 34 -5.05 9.64 14.08
CA LEU A 34 -5.77 8.62 13.32
C LEU A 34 -6.84 9.26 12.45
N VAL A 35 -6.90 8.87 11.17
CA VAL A 35 -7.91 9.39 10.24
C VAL A 35 -8.69 8.24 9.62
N GLY A 36 -10.01 8.34 9.63
CA GLY A 36 -10.91 7.36 9.06
C GLY A 36 -12.35 7.85 9.00
N ARG A 37 -13.20 7.13 8.27
CA ARG A 37 -14.59 7.54 8.02
C ARG A 37 -15.62 6.91 8.98
N ASP A 38 -15.28 5.80 9.59
CA ASP A 38 -16.16 5.12 10.56
C ASP A 38 -15.83 5.60 11.97
N GLU A 39 -16.67 6.47 12.51
CA GLU A 39 -16.45 7.14 13.79
C GLU A 39 -16.38 6.14 14.95
N THR A 40 -17.24 5.12 14.96
CA THR A 40 -17.28 4.14 16.04
C THR A 40 -15.98 3.37 16.14
N SER A 41 -15.54 2.76 15.04
CA SER A 41 -14.27 2.01 15.01
C SER A 41 -13.06 2.89 15.24
N LEU A 42 -13.10 4.15 14.76
CA LEU A 42 -11.99 5.09 14.87
C LEU A 42 -11.83 5.60 16.30
N SER A 43 -12.93 5.99 16.95
CA SER A 43 -12.91 6.47 18.34
C SER A 43 -12.51 5.38 19.32
N GLU A 44 -12.97 4.14 19.09
CA GLU A 44 -12.53 2.99 19.89
C GLU A 44 -11.02 2.74 19.75
N LEU A 45 -10.51 2.76 18.52
CA LEU A 45 -9.06 2.61 18.27
C LEU A 45 -8.26 3.75 18.91
N ALA A 46 -8.72 4.98 18.77
CA ALA A 46 -8.08 6.16 19.36
C ALA A 46 -8.04 6.10 20.89
N LYS A 47 -9.14 5.68 21.52
CA LYS A 47 -9.21 5.46 22.98
C LYS A 47 -8.20 4.40 23.42
N ASN A 48 -8.14 3.26 22.72
CA ASN A 48 -7.24 2.16 23.07
C ASN A 48 -5.75 2.54 22.92
N LEU A 49 -5.43 3.47 22.00
CA LEU A 49 -4.07 3.93 21.74
C LEU A 49 -3.75 5.28 22.40
N ASN A 50 -4.68 5.84 23.16
CA ASN A 50 -4.55 7.20 23.73
C ASN A 50 -4.11 8.24 22.68
N SER A 51 -4.80 8.25 21.53
CA SER A 51 -4.43 9.02 20.36
C SER A 51 -5.53 10.01 19.97
N THR A 52 -5.17 11.07 19.26
CA THR A 52 -6.13 11.98 18.63
C THR A 52 -6.64 11.41 17.30
N PHE A 53 -7.78 11.89 16.82
CA PHE A 53 -8.35 11.41 15.57
C PHE A 53 -9.20 12.46 14.84
N THR A 54 -9.36 12.29 13.53
CA THR A 54 -10.29 13.02 12.67
C THR A 54 -11.20 12.05 11.93
N VAL A 55 -12.51 12.27 12.01
CA VAL A 55 -13.51 11.52 11.22
C VAL A 55 -13.76 12.24 9.92
N CYS A 56 -13.33 11.67 8.78
CA CYS A 56 -13.64 12.18 7.44
C CYS A 56 -13.54 11.08 6.39
N ASP A 57 -14.25 11.24 5.27
CA ASP A 57 -14.01 10.48 4.05
C ASP A 57 -13.04 11.29 3.17
N VAL A 58 -12.01 10.64 2.66
CA VAL A 58 -11.01 11.27 1.79
C VAL A 58 -11.57 11.69 0.42
N LEU A 59 -12.82 11.37 0.13
CA LEU A 59 -13.54 11.81 -1.07
C LEU A 59 -14.41 13.04 -0.82
N GLU A 60 -14.51 13.53 0.43
CA GLU A 60 -15.20 14.79 0.74
C GLU A 60 -14.34 15.99 0.34
N GLU A 61 -14.99 17.08 -0.07
CA GLU A 61 -14.31 18.37 -0.22
C GLU A 61 -13.71 18.79 1.13
N ASN A 62 -12.54 19.41 1.10
CA ASN A 62 -11.87 19.97 2.29
C ASN A 62 -11.54 18.95 3.40
N PHE A 63 -11.49 17.63 3.09
CA PHE A 63 -11.10 16.63 4.09
C PHE A 63 -9.69 16.87 4.64
N SER A 64 -8.78 17.33 3.82
CA SER A 64 -7.39 17.59 4.19
C SER A 64 -7.24 18.81 5.10
N GLU A 65 -8.03 19.86 4.87
CA GLU A 65 -8.12 21.04 5.74
C GLU A 65 -8.74 20.68 7.10
N LYS A 66 -9.74 19.80 7.11
CA LYS A 66 -10.30 19.28 8.36
C LYS A 66 -9.26 18.56 9.20
N ILE A 67 -8.42 17.73 8.58
CA ILE A 67 -7.31 17.07 9.26
C ILE A 67 -6.33 18.10 9.83
N LEU A 68 -5.94 19.09 9.03
CA LEU A 68 -5.03 20.16 9.46
C LEU A 68 -5.58 20.94 10.66
N ASN A 69 -6.87 21.28 10.63
CA ASN A 69 -7.53 21.99 11.71
C ASN A 69 -7.61 21.18 13.00
N ASP A 70 -7.91 19.89 12.92
CA ASP A 70 -7.96 18.98 14.08
C ASP A 70 -6.56 18.73 14.70
N LEU A 71 -5.50 18.85 13.91
CA LEU A 71 -4.11 18.77 14.37
C LEU A 71 -3.65 20.01 15.15
N LYS A 72 -4.35 21.15 15.06
CA LYS A 72 -4.12 22.37 15.88
C LYS A 72 -2.64 22.81 15.92
N ASP A 73 -2.00 22.92 14.76
CA ASP A 73 -0.59 23.30 14.61
C ASP A 73 0.42 22.35 15.28
N GLU A 74 -0.01 21.16 15.71
CA GLU A 74 0.90 20.17 16.27
C GLU A 74 1.95 19.75 15.23
N PRO A 75 3.20 19.55 15.63
CA PRO A 75 4.26 19.16 14.70
C PRO A 75 4.05 17.73 14.19
N ILE A 76 4.17 17.58 12.87
CA ILE A 76 4.00 16.30 12.17
C ILE A 76 5.33 15.91 11.52
N ASN A 77 5.80 14.70 11.79
CA ASN A 77 6.98 14.13 11.14
C ASN A 77 6.72 12.81 10.41
N GLY A 78 5.46 12.44 10.22
CA GLY A 78 5.11 11.24 9.47
C GLY A 78 3.70 11.28 8.90
N LEU A 79 3.53 10.70 7.70
CA LEU A 79 2.25 10.52 7.03
C LEU A 79 2.19 9.14 6.39
N ALA A 80 1.20 8.31 6.77
CA ALA A 80 0.90 7.05 6.11
C ALA A 80 -0.48 7.12 5.44
N PHE A 81 -0.53 6.95 4.13
CA PHE A 81 -1.79 6.92 3.37
C PHE A 81 -2.20 5.46 3.11
N CYS A 82 -2.91 4.84 4.09
CA CYS A 82 -3.34 3.44 4.05
C CYS A 82 -4.73 3.24 3.41
N VAL A 83 -5.27 4.27 2.73
CA VAL A 83 -6.56 4.20 2.04
C VAL A 83 -6.41 3.52 0.68
N GLY A 84 -7.41 2.75 0.27
CA GLY A 84 -7.45 2.15 -1.05
C GLY A 84 -8.64 1.23 -1.25
N SER A 85 -8.80 0.76 -2.49
CA SER A 85 -9.81 -0.22 -2.89
C SER A 85 -9.19 -1.36 -3.71
N ILE A 86 -9.94 -2.46 -3.84
CA ILE A 86 -9.61 -3.58 -4.72
C ILE A 86 -10.77 -3.74 -5.72
N ASP A 87 -10.64 -3.13 -6.89
CA ASP A 87 -11.62 -3.19 -7.97
C ASP A 87 -11.13 -4.12 -9.07
N LEU A 88 -11.71 -5.33 -9.13
CA LEU A 88 -11.32 -6.37 -10.08
C LEU A 88 -12.42 -6.58 -11.10
N LYS A 89 -12.15 -6.22 -12.36
CA LYS A 89 -13.09 -6.39 -13.49
C LYS A 89 -12.34 -6.75 -14.77
N PRO A 90 -12.87 -7.67 -15.61
CA PRO A 90 -12.40 -7.81 -16.98
C PRO A 90 -12.46 -6.47 -17.71
N LEU A 91 -11.44 -6.11 -18.50
CA LEU A 91 -11.37 -4.80 -19.18
C LEU A 91 -12.64 -4.46 -19.98
N LYS A 92 -13.24 -5.44 -20.65
CA LYS A 92 -14.50 -5.27 -21.41
C LYS A 92 -15.71 -4.83 -20.58
N LEU A 93 -15.65 -5.02 -19.25
CA LEU A 93 -16.73 -4.65 -18.32
C LEU A 93 -16.42 -3.37 -17.55
N THR A 94 -15.24 -2.78 -17.73
CA THR A 94 -14.87 -1.53 -17.06
C THR A 94 -15.55 -0.33 -17.71
N LYS A 95 -15.83 0.68 -16.88
CA LYS A 95 -16.36 1.98 -17.31
C LYS A 95 -15.33 3.07 -16.98
N LYS A 96 -15.41 4.21 -17.67
CA LYS A 96 -14.62 5.41 -17.35
C LYS A 96 -14.77 5.79 -15.87
N SER A 97 -15.99 5.70 -15.34
CA SER A 97 -16.25 6.00 -13.92
C SER A 97 -15.49 5.12 -12.94
N ASP A 98 -15.27 3.84 -13.25
CA ASP A 98 -14.50 2.93 -12.37
C ASP A 98 -13.05 3.42 -12.22
N PHE A 99 -12.42 3.84 -13.32
CA PHE A 99 -11.08 4.41 -13.30
C PHE A 99 -11.05 5.74 -12.55
N MET A 100 -11.97 6.66 -12.86
CA MET A 100 -12.04 7.96 -12.20
C MET A 100 -12.20 7.83 -10.68
N GLN A 101 -13.10 6.94 -10.23
CA GLN A 101 -13.31 6.67 -8.82
C GLN A 101 -12.05 6.11 -8.15
N SER A 102 -11.38 5.15 -8.80
CA SER A 102 -10.15 4.56 -8.27
C SER A 102 -9.00 5.58 -8.21
N PHE A 103 -8.86 6.45 -9.21
CA PHE A 103 -7.87 7.53 -9.21
C PHE A 103 -8.17 8.56 -8.13
N ASN A 104 -9.42 8.99 -7.98
CA ASN A 104 -9.81 9.94 -6.93
C ASN A 104 -9.49 9.38 -5.55
N LEU A 105 -9.88 8.13 -5.27
CA LEU A 105 -9.66 7.50 -3.96
C LEU A 105 -8.18 7.26 -3.64
N ASN A 106 -7.39 6.82 -4.61
CA ASN A 106 -6.01 6.38 -4.34
C ASN A 106 -4.97 7.48 -4.57
N LEU A 107 -5.11 8.24 -5.69
CA LEU A 107 -4.11 9.21 -6.12
C LEU A 107 -4.45 10.63 -5.68
N ILE A 108 -5.62 11.13 -6.08
CA ILE A 108 -5.96 12.54 -5.86
C ILE A 108 -6.04 12.84 -4.35
N SER A 109 -6.76 12.01 -3.59
CA SER A 109 -6.87 12.23 -2.14
C SER A 109 -5.51 12.12 -1.41
N ALA A 110 -4.61 11.21 -1.87
CA ALA A 110 -3.26 11.16 -1.34
C ALA A 110 -2.47 12.45 -1.64
N THR A 111 -2.59 12.97 -2.87
CA THR A 111 -1.92 14.20 -3.29
C THR A 111 -2.43 15.41 -2.48
N GLU A 112 -3.74 15.51 -2.26
CA GLU A 112 -4.35 16.62 -1.51
C GLU A 112 -3.86 16.66 -0.07
N VAL A 113 -3.91 15.54 0.66
CA VAL A 113 -3.46 15.53 2.06
C VAL A 113 -1.94 15.76 2.17
N ILE A 114 -1.13 15.23 1.24
CA ILE A 114 0.32 15.49 1.24
C ILE A 114 0.58 16.97 1.00
N LYS A 115 -0.11 17.60 0.03
CA LYS A 115 0.00 19.03 -0.27
C LYS A 115 -0.34 19.87 0.96
N THR A 116 -1.46 19.59 1.62
CA THR A 116 -1.92 20.31 2.81
C THR A 116 -0.94 20.22 3.98
N LEU A 117 -0.31 19.06 4.17
CA LEU A 117 0.61 18.82 5.29
C LEU A 117 2.10 19.05 4.93
N ALA A 118 2.42 19.41 3.67
CA ALA A 118 3.79 19.47 3.15
C ALA A 118 4.72 20.37 3.97
N ASP A 119 4.28 21.58 4.33
CA ASP A 119 5.12 22.55 5.04
C ASP A 119 5.43 22.07 6.46
N ASN A 120 4.46 21.46 7.14
CA ASN A 120 4.68 20.88 8.46
C ASN A 120 5.66 19.68 8.38
N LEU A 121 5.47 18.79 7.40
CA LEU A 121 6.39 17.68 7.15
C LEU A 121 7.81 18.16 6.82
N LYS A 122 7.97 19.17 5.96
CA LYS A 122 9.28 19.75 5.59
C LYS A 122 9.97 20.38 6.79
N LYS A 123 9.26 21.13 7.61
CA LYS A 123 9.78 21.77 8.83
C LYS A 123 10.32 20.76 9.81
N ASN A 124 9.69 19.59 9.92
CA ASN A 124 10.02 18.56 10.91
C ASN A 124 10.79 17.37 10.31
N LYS A 125 11.38 17.50 9.12
CA LYS A 125 12.14 16.45 8.41
C LYS A 125 11.38 15.12 8.37
N GLY A 126 10.13 15.18 7.90
CA GLY A 126 9.17 14.10 7.97
C GLY A 126 9.42 12.95 6.98
N SER A 127 8.55 11.96 7.07
CA SER A 127 8.51 10.83 6.14
C SER A 127 7.09 10.54 5.69
N VAL A 128 6.91 10.26 4.39
CA VAL A 128 5.63 9.88 3.78
C VAL A 128 5.72 8.43 3.31
N VAL A 129 4.71 7.63 3.65
CA VAL A 129 4.57 6.24 3.20
C VAL A 129 3.25 6.08 2.45
N LEU A 130 3.36 5.71 1.19
CA LEU A 130 2.25 5.40 0.30
C LEU A 130 2.11 3.89 0.10
N PHE A 131 0.94 3.45 -0.40
CA PHE A 131 0.69 2.03 -0.64
C PHE A 131 0.27 1.78 -2.08
N SER A 132 1.07 0.97 -2.79
CA SER A 132 0.81 0.40 -4.10
C SER A 132 0.30 -1.05 -4.00
N THR A 133 0.63 -1.87 -4.95
CA THR A 133 0.36 -3.31 -5.01
C THR A 133 1.38 -4.01 -5.92
N VAL A 134 1.73 -5.24 -5.62
CA VAL A 134 2.57 -6.06 -6.53
C VAL A 134 1.95 -6.24 -7.91
N ALA A 135 0.65 -6.01 -8.07
CA ALA A 135 -0.05 -6.10 -9.34
C ALA A 135 0.42 -5.04 -10.37
N VAL A 136 1.09 -3.97 -9.93
CA VAL A 136 1.72 -2.99 -10.83
C VAL A 136 2.93 -3.61 -11.52
N LYS A 137 3.81 -4.25 -10.77
CA LYS A 137 5.05 -4.82 -11.29
C LYS A 137 4.83 -6.15 -12.02
N GLN A 138 3.99 -7.04 -11.48
CA GLN A 138 3.80 -8.38 -12.01
C GLN A 138 2.69 -8.45 -13.06
N GLY A 139 1.63 -7.65 -12.91
CA GLY A 139 0.42 -7.72 -13.74
C GLY A 139 -0.43 -8.96 -13.44
N PHE A 140 -1.75 -8.74 -13.31
CA PHE A 140 -2.71 -9.84 -13.12
C PHE A 140 -3.96 -9.60 -13.98
N PRO A 141 -4.65 -10.66 -14.45
CA PRO A 141 -5.94 -10.52 -15.09
C PRO A 141 -6.93 -9.74 -14.22
N ASN A 142 -7.79 -8.94 -14.83
CA ASN A 142 -8.84 -8.15 -14.18
C ASN A 142 -8.35 -7.00 -13.26
N HIS A 143 -7.07 -6.68 -13.23
CA HIS A 143 -6.49 -5.65 -12.37
C HIS A 143 -6.28 -4.29 -13.06
N ALA A 144 -6.82 -4.07 -14.26
CA ALA A 144 -6.58 -2.84 -15.03
C ALA A 144 -6.88 -1.57 -14.22
N ILE A 145 -7.98 -1.51 -13.47
CA ILE A 145 -8.37 -0.35 -12.66
C ILE A 145 -7.37 -0.11 -11.53
N VAL A 146 -7.20 -1.11 -10.66
CA VAL A 146 -6.38 -0.96 -9.45
C VAL A 146 -4.89 -0.81 -9.79
N SER A 147 -4.38 -1.55 -10.79
CA SER A 147 -2.96 -1.43 -11.18
C SER A 147 -2.64 -0.07 -11.80
N SER A 148 -3.57 0.53 -12.56
CA SER A 148 -3.37 1.88 -13.12
C SER A 148 -3.30 2.93 -12.01
N ALA A 149 -4.25 2.93 -11.07
CA ALA A 149 -4.27 3.89 -9.97
C ALA A 149 -3.06 3.71 -9.03
N LYS A 150 -2.68 2.47 -8.74
CA LYS A 150 -1.54 2.17 -7.87
C LYS A 150 -0.18 2.37 -8.57
N GLY A 151 -0.12 2.20 -9.89
CA GLY A 151 1.05 2.60 -10.69
C GLY A 151 1.27 4.12 -10.67
N ALA A 152 0.19 4.89 -10.68
CA ALA A 152 0.27 6.35 -10.52
C ALA A 152 0.82 6.73 -9.12
N ILE A 153 0.50 5.99 -8.06
CA ILE A 153 1.08 6.16 -6.72
C ILE A 153 2.60 5.90 -6.73
N GLU A 154 3.08 4.91 -7.48
CA GLU A 154 4.53 4.66 -7.61
C GLU A 154 5.23 5.84 -8.31
N GLY A 155 4.63 6.36 -9.40
CA GLY A 155 5.12 7.56 -10.06
C GLY A 155 5.11 8.80 -9.15
N LEU A 156 4.02 9.02 -8.40
CA LEU A 156 3.92 10.08 -7.41
C LEU A 156 5.00 9.97 -6.33
N THR A 157 5.29 8.75 -5.86
CA THR A 157 6.34 8.49 -4.86
C THR A 157 7.69 9.00 -5.33
N LEU A 158 8.08 8.69 -6.57
CA LEU A 158 9.37 9.10 -7.14
C LEU A 158 9.43 10.62 -7.33
N ALA A 159 8.37 11.22 -7.85
CA ALA A 159 8.30 12.67 -8.07
C ALA A 159 8.41 13.44 -6.75
N LEU A 160 7.64 13.05 -5.74
CA LEU A 160 7.66 13.72 -4.43
C LEU A 160 8.97 13.45 -3.65
N ALA A 161 9.57 12.28 -3.80
CA ALA A 161 10.89 12.00 -3.21
C ALA A 161 11.96 12.96 -3.76
N ALA A 162 11.91 13.26 -5.07
CA ALA A 162 12.82 14.21 -5.69
C ALA A 162 12.51 15.67 -5.28
N GLU A 163 11.22 16.04 -5.24
CA GLU A 163 10.79 17.42 -4.93
C GLU A 163 11.01 17.79 -3.46
N PHE A 164 10.84 16.84 -2.54
CA PHE A 164 10.87 17.10 -1.11
C PHE A 164 12.24 16.87 -0.46
N ALA A 165 13.17 16.22 -1.17
CA ALA A 165 14.52 16.03 -0.68
C ALA A 165 15.21 17.40 -0.45
N PRO A 166 16.06 17.55 0.57
CA PRO A 166 16.44 16.56 1.60
C PRO A 166 15.52 16.57 2.83
N ASN A 167 14.40 17.32 2.81
CA ASN A 167 13.61 17.60 4.00
C ASN A 167 12.58 16.52 4.34
N VAL A 168 12.01 15.84 3.32
CA VAL A 168 11.03 14.77 3.54
C VAL A 168 11.41 13.55 2.70
N ARG A 169 11.38 12.38 3.32
CA ARG A 169 11.52 11.10 2.63
C ARG A 169 10.15 10.62 2.17
N VAL A 170 10.05 10.11 0.94
CA VAL A 170 8.81 9.58 0.39
C VAL A 170 9.07 8.18 -0.16
N ASN A 171 8.37 7.19 0.37
CA ASN A 171 8.50 5.79 -0.04
C ASN A 171 7.14 5.14 -0.24
N CYS A 172 7.11 4.04 -0.96
CA CYS A 172 5.90 3.28 -1.24
C CYS A 172 6.09 1.80 -0.83
N ILE A 173 5.05 1.21 -0.28
CA ILE A 173 4.97 -0.22 -0.01
C ILE A 173 4.04 -0.84 -1.06
N ALA A 174 4.45 -1.95 -1.66
CA ALA A 174 3.67 -2.73 -2.61
C ALA A 174 3.33 -4.11 -2.00
N PRO A 175 2.19 -4.24 -1.29
CA PRO A 175 1.76 -5.51 -0.74
C PRO A 175 1.24 -6.46 -1.80
N SER A 176 1.30 -7.76 -1.53
CA SER A 176 0.42 -8.74 -2.15
C SER A 176 -0.90 -8.84 -1.38
N LEU A 177 -1.74 -9.83 -1.74
CA LEU A 177 -3.02 -10.02 -1.08
C LEU A 177 -2.82 -10.14 0.44
N THR A 178 -3.45 -9.23 1.14
CA THR A 178 -3.38 -9.09 2.60
C THR A 178 -4.76 -9.32 3.19
N ASN A 179 -4.84 -10.05 4.28
CA ASN A 179 -6.08 -10.30 5.02
C ASN A 179 -6.63 -8.98 5.56
N SER A 180 -7.84 -8.63 5.09
CA SER A 180 -8.48 -7.35 5.41
C SER A 180 -9.98 -7.38 5.04
N LYS A 181 -10.75 -6.42 5.56
CA LYS A 181 -12.17 -6.28 5.18
C LYS A 181 -12.35 -6.14 3.66
N ILE A 182 -11.46 -5.42 2.97
CA ILE A 182 -11.57 -5.20 1.51
C ILE A 182 -11.16 -6.41 0.67
N SER A 183 -10.42 -7.37 1.21
CA SER A 183 -10.03 -8.61 0.53
C SER A 183 -10.92 -9.81 0.87
N ASN A 184 -11.84 -9.67 1.85
CA ASN A 184 -12.70 -10.75 2.33
C ASN A 184 -13.49 -11.45 1.22
N PHE A 185 -13.91 -10.74 0.18
CA PHE A 185 -14.66 -11.36 -0.92
C PHE A 185 -13.84 -12.43 -1.67
N LEU A 186 -12.50 -12.32 -1.68
CA LEU A 186 -11.58 -13.32 -2.22
C LEU A 186 -11.26 -14.42 -1.21
N LEU A 187 -11.22 -14.10 0.08
CA LEU A 187 -10.73 -14.98 1.14
C LEU A 187 -11.84 -15.82 1.79
N LYS A 188 -13.12 -15.50 1.59
CA LYS A 188 -14.27 -16.27 2.10
C LYS A 188 -14.30 -17.73 1.61
N ASN A 189 -13.76 -18.00 0.44
CA ASN A 189 -13.65 -19.35 -0.10
C ASN A 189 -12.27 -19.91 0.25
N GLU A 190 -12.22 -20.87 1.15
CA GLU A 190 -10.99 -21.50 1.65
C GLU A 190 -10.10 -22.06 0.53
N LYS A 191 -10.69 -22.73 -0.47
CA LYS A 191 -9.93 -23.28 -1.60
C LYS A 191 -9.28 -22.18 -2.44
N VAL A 192 -9.96 -21.02 -2.60
CA VAL A 192 -9.39 -19.86 -3.29
C VAL A 192 -8.28 -19.26 -2.45
N ALA A 193 -8.50 -19.07 -1.15
CA ALA A 193 -7.50 -18.54 -0.22
C ALA A 193 -6.23 -19.42 -0.18
N GLU A 194 -6.40 -20.75 -0.06
CA GLU A 194 -5.28 -21.70 -0.15
C GLU A 194 -4.55 -21.65 -1.51
N GLY A 195 -5.31 -21.56 -2.61
CA GLY A 195 -4.74 -21.43 -3.95
C GLY A 195 -3.85 -20.18 -4.06
N ILE A 196 -4.32 -19.05 -3.55
CA ILE A 196 -3.58 -17.79 -3.53
C ILE A 196 -2.37 -17.89 -2.58
N ALA A 197 -2.53 -18.48 -1.38
CA ALA A 197 -1.44 -18.70 -0.45
C ALA A 197 -0.30 -19.53 -1.08
N LYS A 198 -0.64 -20.58 -1.80
CA LYS A 198 0.32 -21.45 -2.53
C LYS A 198 1.09 -20.71 -3.62
N MET A 199 0.56 -19.60 -4.16
CA MET A 199 1.26 -18.78 -5.15
C MET A 199 2.35 -17.87 -4.55
N HIS A 200 2.41 -17.74 -3.23
CA HIS A 200 3.48 -17.03 -2.53
C HIS A 200 4.60 -18.00 -2.13
N PRO A 201 5.87 -17.66 -2.35
CA PRO A 201 7.00 -18.46 -1.81
C PRO A 201 6.86 -18.75 -0.31
N MET A 202 6.39 -17.76 0.47
CA MET A 202 6.17 -17.88 1.92
C MET A 202 4.93 -18.69 2.32
N LYS A 203 4.16 -19.23 1.34
CA LYS A 203 3.02 -20.15 1.54
C LYS A 203 1.89 -19.66 2.44
N ARG A 204 1.70 -18.35 2.52
CA ARG A 204 0.59 -17.74 3.24
C ARG A 204 0.06 -16.48 2.56
N ILE A 205 -1.11 -16.04 2.97
CA ILE A 205 -1.63 -14.70 2.71
C ILE A 205 -0.91 -13.71 3.64
N GLY A 206 -0.71 -12.49 3.17
CA GLY A 206 -0.15 -11.42 4.01
C GLY A 206 -1.12 -11.00 5.11
N GLU A 207 -0.58 -10.52 6.22
CA GLU A 207 -1.33 -9.88 7.30
C GLU A 207 -1.04 -8.37 7.33
N GLY A 208 -1.97 -7.57 7.87
CA GLY A 208 -1.75 -6.12 7.99
C GLY A 208 -0.45 -5.76 8.70
N GLY A 209 -0.07 -6.57 9.70
CA GLY A 209 1.17 -6.44 10.45
C GLY A 209 2.44 -6.57 9.63
N ASP A 210 2.42 -7.33 8.51
CA ASP A 210 3.59 -7.48 7.63
C ASP A 210 3.97 -6.13 7.00
N SER A 211 3.00 -5.48 6.34
CA SER A 211 3.21 -4.15 5.74
C SER A 211 3.37 -3.05 6.79
N ALA A 212 2.67 -3.14 7.91
CA ALA A 212 2.77 -2.17 9.00
C ALA A 212 4.17 -2.12 9.61
N SER A 213 4.88 -3.24 9.70
CA SER A 213 6.27 -3.28 10.19
C SER A 213 7.23 -2.50 9.30
N VAL A 214 7.09 -2.65 7.98
CA VAL A 214 7.88 -1.89 7.00
C VAL A 214 7.47 -0.41 7.01
N ALA A 215 6.16 -0.11 7.11
CA ALA A 215 5.68 1.27 7.20
C ALA A 215 6.22 1.99 8.45
N LYS A 216 6.22 1.33 9.61
CA LYS A 216 6.83 1.86 10.82
C LYS A 216 8.32 2.19 10.60
N PHE A 217 9.09 1.25 10.08
CA PHE A 217 10.51 1.45 9.76
C PHE A 217 10.72 2.67 8.84
N LEU A 218 9.89 2.80 7.77
CA LEU A 218 9.99 3.91 6.83
C LEU A 218 9.57 5.27 7.44
N LEU A 219 8.71 5.28 8.45
CA LEU A 219 8.26 6.49 9.14
C LEU A 219 9.19 6.96 10.26
N THR A 220 10.18 6.15 10.62
CA THR A 220 11.13 6.46 11.70
C THR A 220 12.53 6.79 11.17
N ASP A 221 13.40 7.28 12.02
CA ASP A 221 14.78 7.64 11.68
C ASP A 221 15.66 6.43 11.34
N GLU A 222 15.17 5.21 11.64
CA GLU A 222 15.83 3.96 11.24
C GLU A 222 16.02 3.84 9.71
N SER A 223 15.20 4.57 8.93
CA SER A 223 15.27 4.63 7.47
C SER A 223 15.75 5.97 6.92
N SER A 224 16.56 6.71 7.67
CA SER A 224 17.01 8.08 7.36
C SER A 224 17.70 8.23 5.98
N TRP A 225 18.23 7.13 5.43
CA TRP A 225 18.89 7.11 4.10
C TRP A 225 18.06 6.42 3.00
N ILE A 226 16.73 6.29 3.21
CA ILE A 226 15.83 5.60 2.28
C ILE A 226 14.74 6.56 1.81
N THR A 227 14.75 6.92 0.53
CA THR A 227 13.70 7.70 -0.14
C THR A 227 13.54 7.26 -1.59
N GLY A 228 12.36 7.47 -2.18
CA GLY A 228 12.05 7.10 -3.57
C GLY A 228 11.95 5.59 -3.81
N GLN A 229 11.77 4.76 -2.77
CA GLN A 229 11.73 3.31 -2.92
C GLN A 229 10.31 2.78 -3.01
N ILE A 230 10.10 1.77 -3.87
CA ILE A 230 8.90 0.94 -3.93
C ILE A 230 9.26 -0.44 -3.40
N LEU A 231 8.86 -0.73 -2.17
CA LEU A 231 9.23 -1.96 -1.44
C LEU A 231 8.12 -3.01 -1.52
N GLY A 232 8.41 -4.16 -2.12
CA GLY A 232 7.52 -5.31 -2.14
C GLY A 232 7.41 -5.96 -0.76
N VAL A 233 6.18 -6.05 -0.22
CA VAL A 233 5.87 -6.81 1.00
C VAL A 233 4.84 -7.87 0.63
N ASP A 234 5.32 -8.95 0.02
CA ASP A 234 4.51 -9.84 -0.79
C ASP A 234 4.85 -11.34 -0.62
N GLY A 235 5.63 -11.69 0.37
CA GLY A 235 6.07 -13.07 0.59
C GLY A 235 6.89 -13.64 -0.56
N GLY A 236 7.57 -12.78 -1.33
CA GLY A 236 8.42 -13.14 -2.47
C GLY A 236 7.67 -13.30 -3.80
N ARG A 237 6.35 -12.99 -3.84
CA ARG A 237 5.51 -13.23 -5.01
C ARG A 237 5.98 -12.52 -6.28
N SER A 238 6.45 -11.28 -6.17
CA SER A 238 6.83 -10.48 -7.35
C SER A 238 8.32 -10.60 -7.72
N SER A 239 9.17 -11.15 -6.85
CA SER A 239 10.62 -11.07 -7.00
C SER A 239 11.34 -12.42 -7.01
N VAL A 240 10.73 -13.46 -6.43
CA VAL A 240 11.36 -14.78 -6.32
C VAL A 240 10.83 -15.71 -7.41
N ALA A 241 11.74 -16.30 -8.21
CA ALA A 241 11.39 -17.36 -9.14
C ALA A 241 10.99 -18.61 -8.34
N TRP A 242 9.69 -18.90 -8.32
CA TRP A 242 9.13 -20.02 -7.56
C TRP A 242 8.88 -21.21 -8.50
N GLN A 243 9.50 -22.35 -8.21
CA GLN A 243 9.23 -23.59 -8.94
C GLN A 243 7.98 -24.27 -8.36
N PHE A 244 6.92 -24.36 -9.15
CA PHE A 244 5.82 -25.26 -8.84
C PHE A 244 6.36 -26.69 -8.82
N SER A 245 6.09 -27.45 -7.75
CA SER A 245 6.49 -28.86 -7.72
C SER A 245 5.83 -29.63 -8.86
N LYS A 246 6.56 -30.56 -9.51
CA LYS A 246 6.06 -31.39 -10.63
C LYS A 246 4.72 -32.08 -10.35
N LYS A 247 4.31 -32.21 -9.09
CA LYS A 247 3.02 -32.79 -8.68
C LYS A 247 1.80 -31.88 -8.98
N GLN A 248 2.01 -30.58 -9.20
CA GLN A 248 0.94 -29.61 -9.54
C GLN A 248 0.74 -29.45 -11.04
N LEU A 249 1.65 -30.00 -11.88
CA LEU A 249 1.61 -29.90 -13.34
C LEU A 249 0.63 -30.89 -14.02
N ASN A 250 -0.05 -31.75 -13.27
CA ASN A 250 -0.93 -32.77 -13.81
C ASN A 250 -2.41 -32.39 -13.94
N SER A 251 -2.79 -31.15 -13.69
CA SER A 251 -4.15 -30.67 -14.01
C SER A 251 -4.19 -30.12 -15.44
N ASN A 252 -5.29 -30.38 -16.15
CA ASN A 252 -5.46 -30.04 -17.56
C ASN A 252 -5.32 -28.53 -17.90
N HIS A 253 -5.23 -27.66 -16.92
CA HIS A 253 -5.02 -26.22 -17.07
C HIS A 253 -3.54 -25.85 -17.26
N GLU A 254 -2.63 -26.69 -16.78
CA GLU A 254 -1.18 -26.44 -16.80
C GLU A 254 -0.52 -26.82 -18.12
N LYS A 255 -1.11 -27.73 -18.87
CA LYS A 255 -0.66 -28.05 -20.24
C LYS A 255 -0.76 -26.87 -21.19
N PHE A 256 -1.70 -25.96 -20.94
CA PHE A 256 -1.89 -24.75 -21.76
C PHE A 256 -0.82 -23.68 -21.49
N ILE A 257 -0.41 -23.50 -20.22
CA ILE A 257 0.58 -22.48 -19.82
C ILE A 257 2.00 -22.96 -20.16
N SER A 258 2.33 -24.24 -19.90
CA SER A 258 3.66 -24.77 -20.17
C SER A 258 3.97 -24.83 -21.66
N ASN A 259 3.01 -25.23 -22.51
CA ASN A 259 3.23 -25.33 -23.94
C ASN A 259 3.38 -23.93 -24.59
N ASN A 260 2.67 -22.92 -24.13
CA ASN A 260 2.79 -21.55 -24.65
C ASN A 260 4.06 -20.85 -24.15
N PHE A 261 4.47 -21.09 -22.90
CA PHE A 261 5.70 -20.50 -22.36
C PHE A 261 6.96 -21.12 -22.95
N TYR A 262 7.01 -22.45 -23.10
CA TYR A 262 8.14 -23.14 -23.76
C TYR A 262 8.22 -22.83 -25.25
N SER A 263 7.11 -22.70 -25.94
CA SER A 263 7.07 -22.29 -27.34
C SER A 263 7.58 -20.87 -27.53
N PHE A 264 7.19 -19.95 -26.65
CA PHE A 264 7.63 -18.54 -26.68
C PHE A 264 9.14 -18.40 -26.41
N VAL A 265 9.68 -19.14 -25.44
CA VAL A 265 11.10 -19.14 -25.12
C VAL A 265 11.93 -19.80 -26.26
N LYS A 266 11.44 -20.89 -26.85
CA LYS A 266 12.13 -21.58 -27.94
C LYS A 266 12.21 -20.75 -29.22
N HIS A 267 11.17 -19.97 -29.54
CA HIS A 267 11.18 -19.08 -30.71
C HIS A 267 12.04 -17.82 -30.55
N LYS A 268 12.22 -17.32 -29.33
CA LYS A 268 12.99 -16.09 -29.10
C LYS A 268 14.50 -16.29 -28.92
N PHE A 269 14.95 -17.52 -28.59
CA PHE A 269 16.36 -17.81 -28.32
C PHE A 269 17.06 -18.70 -29.35
N ASN A 270 16.35 -19.24 -30.34
CA ASN A 270 16.97 -19.97 -31.45
C ASN A 270 17.56 -19.07 -32.58
N GLY A 271 17.54 -17.77 -32.40
CA GLY A 271 18.04 -16.78 -33.38
C GLY A 271 19.33 -16.04 -33.02
N CYS A 272 19.93 -16.28 -31.84
CA CYS A 272 21.23 -15.69 -31.48
C CYS A 272 22.31 -16.74 -31.45
N GLY A 273 23.11 -16.71 -32.49
CA GLY A 273 24.32 -17.53 -32.62
C GLY A 273 25.38 -17.17 -31.57
N LYS A 274 26.19 -18.14 -31.28
CA LYS A 274 27.42 -18.17 -30.50
C LYS A 274 28.10 -16.82 -30.28
N TRP A 275 28.25 -16.44 -29.04
CA TRP A 275 29.43 -15.76 -28.48
C TRP A 275 29.85 -16.48 -27.21
#